data_e2ec780c528fc102b5757ab4bfe3769e
#
_entry.id   e2ec780c528fc102b5757ab4bfe3769e
#
_cell.length_a   1.000
_cell.length_b   1.000
_cell.length_c   1.000
_cell.angle_alpha   90.00
_cell.angle_beta   90.00
_cell.angle_gamma   90.00
#
_symmetry.space_group_name_H-M   'P 1'
#
loop_
_entity.id
_entity.type
_entity.pdbx_description
1 polymer ?
#
loop_
_entity_poly.entity_id
_entity_poly.type
_entity_poly.pdbx_seq_one_letter_code
_entity_poly.pdbx_strand_id
1 'polypeptide(L)'
;MKRPIVVILISVLFIAIGIANLFKAIWPLVGGHITSHELMDSGLVFLSAVLALLGGIFMLRAAGWARWLVLIWMALHVVLSIFHKPAELAIHSLLLVILIGLLMFGSGGRYFSNRTAQ
;
A
#
# COMPACT_ATOMS: atom_id res chain seq x y z
N MET A 1 -21.39 5.15 10.43
CA MET A 1 -21.11 5.92 9.20
C MET A 1 -20.79 4.97 8.07
N LYS A 2 -21.41 5.20 6.92
CA LYS A 2 -21.12 4.37 5.72
C LYS A 2 -19.72 4.69 5.19
N ARG A 3 -19.02 3.63 4.79
CA ARG A 3 -17.71 3.79 4.14
C ARG A 3 -17.89 4.35 2.73
N PRO A 4 -17.18 5.42 2.35
CA PRO A 4 -17.18 5.89 0.97
C PRO A 4 -16.68 4.80 0.03
N ILE A 5 -17.26 4.71 -1.16
CA ILE A 5 -16.84 3.71 -2.14
C ILE A 5 -15.36 3.82 -2.49
N VAL A 6 -14.84 5.05 -2.48
CA VAL A 6 -13.43 5.33 -2.73
C VAL A 6 -12.54 4.59 -1.72
N VAL A 7 -12.89 4.67 -0.43
CA VAL A 7 -12.14 4.00 0.64
C VAL A 7 -12.21 2.48 0.47
N ILE A 8 -13.39 1.96 0.15
CA ILE A 8 -13.57 0.52 -0.08
C ILE A 8 -12.71 0.05 -1.25
N LEU A 9 -12.73 0.76 -2.38
CA LEU A 9 -11.95 0.39 -3.57
C LEU A 9 -10.46 0.41 -3.29
N ILE A 10 -9.95 1.46 -2.65
CA ILE A 10 -8.54 1.57 -2.30
C ILE A 10 -8.14 0.46 -1.33
N SER A 11 -8.96 0.21 -0.31
CA SER A 11 -8.68 -0.83 0.69
C SER A 11 -8.61 -2.21 0.05
N VAL A 12 -9.57 -2.56 -0.80
CA VAL A 12 -9.59 -3.84 -1.50
C VAL A 12 -8.38 -3.96 -2.43
N LEU A 13 -8.02 -2.90 -3.12
CA LEU A 13 -6.83 -2.88 -3.98
C LEU A 13 -5.56 -3.16 -3.18
N PHE A 14 -5.39 -2.49 -2.03
CA PHE A 14 -4.20 -2.68 -1.20
C PHE A 14 -4.16 -4.08 -0.57
N ILE A 15 -5.30 -4.63 -0.18
CA ILE A 15 -5.37 -6.01 0.30
C ILE A 15 -4.97 -6.98 -0.82
N ALA A 16 -5.47 -6.78 -2.03
CA ALA A 16 -5.12 -7.62 -3.18
C ALA A 16 -3.62 -7.53 -3.52
N ILE A 17 -3.05 -6.33 -3.51
CA ILE A 17 -1.62 -6.10 -3.72
C ILE A 17 -0.81 -6.80 -2.62
N GLY A 18 -1.24 -6.69 -1.37
CA GLY A 18 -0.57 -7.33 -0.24
C GLY A 18 -0.56 -8.84 -0.37
N ILE A 19 -1.68 -9.45 -0.74
CA ILE A 19 -1.77 -10.89 -0.95
C ILE A 19 -0.86 -11.33 -2.11
N ALA A 20 -0.89 -10.62 -3.24
CA ALA A 20 -0.07 -10.95 -4.41
C ALA A 20 1.43 -10.85 -4.06
N ASN A 21 1.84 -9.81 -3.34
CA ASN A 21 3.23 -9.63 -2.93
C ASN A 21 3.66 -10.68 -1.90
N LEU A 22 2.73 -11.11 -1.04
CA LEU A 22 3.02 -12.19 -0.09
C LEU A 22 3.37 -13.49 -0.82
N PHE A 23 2.61 -13.84 -1.86
CA PHE A 23 2.94 -14.99 -2.71
C PHE A 23 4.30 -14.83 -3.39
N LYS A 24 4.60 -13.64 -3.93
CA LYS A 24 5.89 -13.34 -4.55
C LYS A 24 7.05 -13.50 -3.57
N ALA A 25 6.85 -13.11 -2.30
CA ALA A 25 7.88 -13.22 -1.27
C ALA A 25 8.15 -14.67 -0.85
N ILE A 26 7.09 -15.48 -0.79
CA ILE A 26 7.18 -16.87 -0.31
C ILE A 26 7.67 -17.81 -1.41
N TRP A 27 7.31 -17.55 -2.67
CA TRP A 27 7.59 -18.45 -3.79
C TRP A 27 9.07 -18.86 -3.91
N PRO A 28 10.06 -17.93 -3.86
CA PRO A 28 11.47 -18.32 -3.93
C PRO A 28 11.92 -19.22 -2.79
N LEU A 29 11.29 -19.13 -1.62
CA LEU A 29 11.65 -19.92 -0.44
C LEU A 29 11.23 -21.38 -0.59
N VAL A 30 10.20 -21.66 -1.37
CA VAL A 30 9.68 -23.02 -1.58
C VAL A 30 10.65 -23.88 -2.40
N GLY A 31 11.43 -23.24 -3.30
CA GLY A 31 12.39 -23.94 -4.16
C GLY A 31 13.64 -24.48 -3.46
N GLY A 32 13.90 -24.09 -2.23
CA GLY A 32 15.00 -24.63 -1.41
C GLY A 32 16.41 -24.12 -1.75
N HIS A 33 16.57 -23.41 -2.84
CA HIS A 33 17.86 -22.82 -3.22
C HIS A 33 17.68 -21.30 -3.38
N ILE A 34 18.11 -20.56 -2.36
CA ILE A 34 17.98 -19.11 -2.37
C ILE A 34 19.34 -18.49 -2.02
N THR A 35 19.74 -17.48 -2.79
CA THR A 35 20.93 -16.68 -2.53
C THR A 35 20.64 -15.67 -1.43
N SER A 36 21.70 -15.11 -0.81
CA SER A 36 21.52 -14.05 0.19
C SER A 36 20.83 -12.82 -0.37
N HIS A 37 21.10 -12.48 -1.64
CA HIS A 37 20.46 -11.36 -2.32
C HIS A 37 18.95 -11.60 -2.50
N GLU A 38 18.59 -12.81 -2.97
CA GLU A 38 17.19 -13.19 -3.13
C GLU A 38 16.45 -13.24 -1.80
N LEU A 39 17.12 -13.67 -0.74
CA LEU A 39 16.54 -13.68 0.60
C LEU A 39 16.23 -12.27 1.07
N MET A 40 17.15 -11.33 0.83
CA MET A 40 16.94 -9.92 1.18
C MET A 40 15.78 -9.31 0.39
N ASP A 41 15.74 -9.56 -0.92
CA ASP A 41 14.65 -9.08 -1.78
C ASP A 41 13.30 -9.64 -1.35
N SER A 42 13.24 -10.94 -1.05
CA SER A 42 12.01 -11.58 -0.54
C SER A 42 11.58 -10.97 0.79
N GLY A 43 12.52 -10.67 1.67
CA GLY A 43 12.23 -10.02 2.95
C GLY A 43 11.63 -8.62 2.77
N LEU A 44 12.17 -7.83 1.84
CA LEU A 44 11.66 -6.50 1.53
C LEU A 44 10.26 -6.57 0.91
N VAL A 45 10.03 -7.52 0.00
CA VAL A 45 8.71 -7.75 -0.59
C VAL A 45 7.71 -8.20 0.46
N PHE A 46 8.12 -9.08 1.38
CA PHE A 46 7.29 -9.53 2.50
C PHE A 46 6.88 -8.36 3.39
N LEU A 47 7.83 -7.51 3.78
CA LEU A 47 7.56 -6.33 4.59
C LEU A 47 6.57 -5.39 3.88
N SER A 48 6.80 -5.15 2.59
CA SER A 48 5.90 -4.34 1.77
C SER A 48 4.49 -4.93 1.73
N ALA A 49 4.38 -6.25 1.59
CA ALA A 49 3.09 -6.96 1.58
C ALA A 49 2.34 -6.78 2.90
N VAL A 50 3.03 -6.92 4.03
CA VAL A 50 2.43 -6.75 5.36
C VAL A 50 1.92 -5.31 5.53
N LEU A 51 2.73 -4.33 5.14
CA LEU A 51 2.33 -2.92 5.23
C LEU A 51 1.11 -2.61 4.36
N ALA A 52 1.05 -3.16 3.15
CA ALA A 52 -0.10 -2.97 2.27
C ALA A 52 -1.36 -3.61 2.85
N LEU A 53 -1.26 -4.82 3.40
CA LEU A 53 -2.38 -5.50 4.06
C LEU A 53 -2.88 -4.73 5.26
N LEU A 54 -1.98 -4.28 6.13
CA LEU A 54 -2.34 -3.49 7.30
C LEU A 54 -3.02 -2.18 6.90
N GLY A 55 -2.46 -1.49 5.91
CA GLY A 55 -3.06 -0.26 5.39
C GLY A 55 -4.48 -0.49 4.89
N GLY A 56 -4.67 -1.50 4.05
CA GLY A 56 -5.98 -1.82 3.48
C GLY A 56 -7.02 -2.20 4.54
N ILE A 57 -6.65 -3.12 5.44
CA ILE A 57 -7.56 -3.61 6.48
C ILE A 57 -7.95 -2.48 7.43
N PHE A 58 -6.99 -1.71 7.92
CA PHE A 58 -7.27 -0.65 8.89
C PHE A 58 -7.93 0.58 8.27
N MET A 59 -7.77 0.81 6.96
CA MET A 59 -8.57 1.82 6.26
C MET A 59 -10.06 1.44 6.28
N LEU A 60 -10.39 0.16 6.12
CA LEU A 60 -11.78 -0.30 6.25
C LEU A 60 -12.33 -0.08 7.66
N ARG A 61 -11.47 -0.07 8.67
CA ARG A 61 -11.84 0.22 10.06
C ARG A 61 -11.82 1.71 10.39
N ALA A 62 -11.60 2.57 9.41
CA ALA A 62 -11.50 4.02 9.57
C ALA A 62 -10.41 4.46 10.55
N ALA A 63 -9.34 3.67 10.68
CA ALA A 63 -8.20 4.08 11.47
C ALA A 63 -7.47 5.23 10.76
N GLY A 64 -7.39 6.40 11.38
CA GLY A 64 -6.81 7.58 10.76
C GLY A 64 -5.35 7.40 10.34
N TRP A 65 -4.59 6.63 11.12
CA TRP A 65 -3.19 6.35 10.82
C TRP A 65 -3.01 5.47 9.58
N ALA A 66 -4.02 4.67 9.21
CA ALA A 66 -3.91 3.75 8.08
C ALA A 66 -3.77 4.48 6.75
N ARG A 67 -4.46 5.61 6.57
CA ARG A 67 -4.30 6.41 5.34
C ARG A 67 -2.87 6.95 5.21
N TRP A 68 -2.26 7.33 6.32
CA TRP A 68 -0.87 7.78 6.34
C TRP A 68 0.09 6.64 6.01
N LEU A 69 -0.18 5.44 6.53
CA LEU A 69 0.61 4.26 6.21
C LEU A 69 0.59 3.96 4.70
N VAL A 70 -0.59 4.01 4.09
CA VAL A 70 -0.76 3.79 2.65
C VAL A 70 -0.01 4.87 1.84
N LEU A 71 -0.12 6.14 2.24
CA LEU A 71 0.55 7.24 1.57
C LEU A 71 2.09 7.14 1.69
N ILE A 72 2.59 6.80 2.87
CA ILE A 72 4.01 6.61 3.09
C ILE A 72 4.52 5.41 2.28
N TRP A 73 3.78 4.31 2.28
CA TRP A 73 4.11 3.12 1.50
C TRP A 73 4.23 3.45 0.00
N MET A 74 3.28 4.21 -0.53
CA MET A 74 3.32 4.63 -1.94
C MET A 74 4.47 5.61 -2.19
N ALA A 75 4.73 6.53 -1.26
CA ALA A 75 5.84 7.47 -1.37
C ALA A 75 7.19 6.73 -1.43
N LEU A 76 7.36 5.68 -0.63
CA LEU A 76 8.55 4.84 -0.69
C LEU A 76 8.69 4.17 -2.06
N HIS A 77 7.59 3.74 -2.66
CA HIS A 77 7.60 3.16 -4.00
C HIS A 77 8.00 4.18 -5.05
N VAL A 78 7.56 5.43 -4.92
CA VAL A 78 8.00 6.52 -5.80
C VAL A 78 9.51 6.74 -5.70
N VAL A 79 10.04 6.79 -4.48
CA VAL A 79 11.49 6.96 -4.24
C VAL A 79 12.27 5.81 -4.86
N LEU A 80 11.82 4.57 -4.63
CA LEU A 80 12.49 3.40 -5.20
C LEU A 80 12.42 3.38 -6.73
N SER A 81 11.34 3.89 -7.31
CA SER A 81 11.16 3.95 -8.76
C SER A 81 12.15 4.90 -9.45
N ILE A 82 12.75 5.85 -8.72
CA ILE A 82 13.80 6.72 -9.28
C ILE A 82 14.98 5.89 -9.78
N PHE A 83 15.27 4.77 -9.11
CA PHE A 83 16.37 3.88 -9.44
C PHE A 83 15.99 2.80 -10.45
N HIS A 84 14.76 2.81 -10.93
CA HIS A 84 14.23 1.85 -11.91
C HIS A 84 13.89 2.58 -13.21
N LYS A 85 12.85 2.10 -13.90
CA LYS A 85 12.46 2.65 -15.20
C LYS A 85 11.67 3.96 -15.03
N PRO A 86 11.86 4.96 -15.93
CA PRO A 86 11.08 6.21 -15.87
C PRO A 86 9.56 6.00 -15.92
N ALA A 87 9.09 4.95 -16.63
CA ALA A 87 7.68 4.63 -16.70
C ALA A 87 7.11 4.25 -15.33
N GLU A 88 7.86 3.49 -14.52
CA GLU A 88 7.45 3.13 -13.17
C GLU A 88 7.36 4.36 -12.27
N LEU A 89 8.33 5.27 -12.38
CA LEU A 89 8.32 6.52 -11.63
C LEU A 89 7.07 7.35 -11.95
N ALA A 90 6.74 7.47 -13.24
CA ALA A 90 5.57 8.22 -13.67
C ALA A 90 4.27 7.61 -13.14
N ILE A 91 4.13 6.29 -13.23
CA ILE A 91 2.94 5.56 -12.76
C ILE A 91 2.80 5.69 -11.24
N HIS A 92 3.86 5.43 -10.47
CA HIS A 92 3.82 5.51 -9.02
C HIS A 92 3.56 6.93 -8.52
N SER A 93 4.15 7.94 -9.18
CA SER A 93 3.92 9.34 -8.84
C SER A 93 2.47 9.75 -9.09
N LEU A 94 1.90 9.33 -10.22
CA LEU A 94 0.49 9.60 -10.54
C LEU A 94 -0.42 8.94 -9.52
N LEU A 95 -0.16 7.68 -9.16
CA LEU A 95 -0.94 6.95 -8.16
C LEU A 95 -0.86 7.64 -6.79
N LEU A 96 0.32 8.12 -6.40
CA LEU A 96 0.50 8.84 -5.14
C LEU A 96 -0.36 10.10 -5.10
N VAL A 97 -0.34 10.90 -6.17
CA VAL A 97 -1.14 12.13 -6.26
C VAL A 97 -2.64 11.81 -6.16
N ILE A 98 -3.09 10.77 -6.88
CA ILE A 98 -4.48 10.33 -6.84
C ILE A 98 -4.86 9.89 -5.42
N LEU A 99 -4.02 9.10 -4.76
CA LEU A 99 -4.27 8.63 -3.39
C LEU A 99 -4.33 9.79 -2.40
N ILE A 100 -3.42 10.76 -2.50
CA ILE A 100 -3.46 11.95 -1.64
C ILE A 100 -4.80 12.66 -1.82
N GLY A 101 -5.22 12.88 -3.06
CA GLY A 101 -6.50 13.53 -3.34
C GLY A 101 -7.69 12.77 -2.76
N LEU A 102 -7.72 11.45 -2.95
CA LEU A 102 -8.85 10.61 -2.54
C LEU A 102 -8.91 10.39 -1.02
N LEU A 103 -7.77 10.29 -0.35
CA LEU A 103 -7.72 9.97 1.09
C LEU A 103 -7.70 11.20 1.99
N MET A 104 -7.20 12.32 1.50
CA MET A 104 -7.07 13.54 2.31
C MET A 104 -8.20 14.54 2.08
N PHE A 105 -8.89 14.44 0.95
CA PHE A 105 -9.92 15.40 0.54
C PHE A 105 -11.22 14.66 0.20
N GLY A 106 -12.30 15.41 0.10
CA GLY A 106 -13.61 14.88 -0.27
C GLY A 106 -14.16 13.88 0.75
N SER A 107 -14.88 12.88 0.26
CA SER A 107 -15.54 11.88 1.09
C SER A 107 -14.55 11.02 1.87
N GLY A 108 -13.41 10.66 1.26
CA GLY A 108 -12.36 9.90 1.93
C GLY A 108 -11.76 10.67 3.09
N GLY A 109 -11.42 11.94 2.87
CA GLY A 109 -10.90 12.80 3.93
C GLY A 109 -11.89 12.98 5.09
N ARG A 110 -13.15 13.20 4.77
CA ARG A 110 -14.20 13.33 5.78
C ARG A 110 -14.40 12.05 6.59
N TYR A 111 -14.35 10.90 5.93
CA TYR A 111 -14.49 9.60 6.59
C TYR A 111 -13.43 9.39 7.69
N PHE A 112 -12.17 9.62 7.36
CA PHE A 112 -11.07 9.47 8.33
C PHE A 112 -11.07 10.56 9.40
N SER A 113 -11.34 11.80 9.03
CA SER A 113 -11.39 12.92 9.97
C SER A 113 -12.50 12.76 11.01
N ASN A 114 -13.70 12.37 10.56
CA ASN A 114 -14.83 12.18 11.45
C ASN A 114 -14.59 11.05 12.47
N ARG A 115 -13.98 9.97 12.05
CA ARG A 115 -13.65 8.84 12.93
C ARG A 115 -12.53 9.17 13.89
N THR A 116 -11.55 9.95 13.44
CA THR A 116 -10.43 10.36 14.29
C THR A 116 -10.89 11.34 15.38
N ALA A 117 -11.91 12.17 15.10
CA ALA A 117 -12.48 13.12 16.06
C ALA A 117 -13.31 12.44 17.14
N GLN A 118 -13.69 11.20 16.96
CA GLN A 118 -14.41 10.39 17.94
C GLN A 118 -13.45 9.64 18.86
#